data_9e9bd3f127a42bed8fcc679c00a7876c
#
_entry.id   9e9bd3f127a42bed8fcc679c00a7876c
#
_cell.length_a   1.000
_cell.length_b   1.000
_cell.length_c   1.000
_cell.angle_alpha   90.00
_cell.angle_beta   90.00
_cell.angle_gamma   90.00
#
_symmetry.space_group_name_H-M   'P 1'
#
loop_
_entity.id
_entity.type
_entity.pdbx_description
1 polymer ?
#
loop_
_entity_poly.entity_id
_entity_poly.type
_entity_poly.pdbx_seq_one_letter_code
_entity_poly.pdbx_strand_id
1 'polypeptide(L)'
;SMGAAISDIFARAIIDSRGNPTVEVDCYVDGVLKGRAAVPSGASTGTHEAVELRDGGTQWMGKGVQDAVDNVNGPIREALIGMNPSEQESIDSLLIKLDGSENKGSLGANAILGASLACLRASSDGELWKHICHGDEISLPVPMMNILNGGAHAESNVDVQEFMVVPHGFQSFSEALRAGVEIYHSLKTNLKQEGLLGGVGDEGGFAPNLSRNEEGLRLVREAIEVAGYAPGKEVSIALDVAAQEFFDGSNYLID
;
A
#
# COMPACT_ATOMS: atom_id res chain seq x y z
N SER A 1 10.80 18.81 33.01
CA SER A 1 9.97 17.61 32.82
C SER A 1 10.75 16.64 31.95
N MET A 2 11.02 15.44 32.45
CA MET A 2 11.51 14.37 31.57
C MET A 2 10.44 14.13 30.53
N GLY A 3 10.78 14.26 29.24
CA GLY A 3 9.85 14.01 28.15
C GLY A 3 9.35 12.55 28.16
N ALA A 4 8.25 12.27 27.48
CA ALA A 4 7.71 10.93 27.33
C ALA A 4 8.78 9.99 26.73
N ALA A 5 8.94 8.80 27.29
CA ALA A 5 9.96 7.84 26.85
C ALA A 5 9.32 6.51 26.48
N ILE A 6 9.79 5.91 25.39
CA ILE A 6 9.43 4.54 24.99
C ILE A 6 9.88 3.60 26.09
N SER A 7 8.94 2.89 26.70
CA SER A 7 9.18 1.93 27.77
C SER A 7 9.24 0.50 27.27
N ASP A 8 8.56 0.19 26.15
CA ASP A 8 8.62 -1.12 25.52
C ASP A 8 8.19 -1.05 24.04
N ILE A 9 8.71 -2.00 23.26
CA ILE A 9 8.31 -2.29 21.89
C ILE A 9 8.03 -3.78 21.82
N PHE A 10 6.87 -4.16 21.28
CA PHE A 10 6.48 -5.55 21.16
C PHE A 10 5.84 -5.84 19.79
N ALA A 11 6.30 -6.86 19.13
CA ALA A 11 5.78 -7.29 17.84
C ALA A 11 5.16 -8.69 17.90
N ARG A 12 4.22 -8.92 17.01
CA ARG A 12 3.57 -10.21 16.75
C ARG A 12 3.27 -10.36 15.26
N ALA A 13 3.12 -11.61 14.81
CA ALA A 13 2.56 -11.89 13.51
C ALA A 13 1.02 -11.80 13.56
N ILE A 14 0.45 -11.19 12.53
CA ILE A 14 -0.99 -11.18 12.27
C ILE A 14 -1.25 -11.63 10.83
N ILE A 15 -2.49 -11.86 10.46
CA ILE A 15 -2.87 -12.30 9.11
C ILE A 15 -3.52 -11.14 8.36
N ASP A 16 -3.04 -10.87 7.15
CA ASP A 16 -3.58 -9.84 6.28
C ASP A 16 -4.84 -10.29 5.51
N SER A 17 -5.42 -9.38 4.71
CA SER A 17 -6.65 -9.67 3.95
C SER A 17 -6.48 -10.72 2.84
N ARG A 18 -5.24 -11.05 2.47
CA ARG A 18 -4.91 -12.10 1.49
C ARG A 18 -4.57 -13.45 2.14
N GLY A 19 -4.64 -13.52 3.48
CA GLY A 19 -4.31 -14.71 4.24
C GLY A 19 -2.81 -14.92 4.46
N ASN A 20 -1.99 -13.89 4.28
CA ASN A 20 -0.54 -13.95 4.50
C ASN A 20 -0.16 -13.35 5.86
N PRO A 21 0.88 -13.88 6.52
CA PRO A 21 1.42 -13.26 7.72
C PRO A 21 1.99 -11.86 7.44
N THR A 22 1.78 -10.95 8.37
CA THR A 22 2.44 -9.66 8.44
C THR A 22 2.76 -9.27 9.87
N VAL A 23 3.55 -8.22 10.06
CA VAL A 23 4.03 -7.77 11.37
C VAL A 23 3.09 -6.71 11.93
N GLU A 24 2.71 -6.85 13.20
CA GLU A 24 2.08 -5.78 13.98
C GLU A 24 2.99 -5.42 15.15
N VAL A 25 3.18 -4.13 15.38
CA VAL A 25 4.06 -3.60 16.43
C VAL A 25 3.29 -2.71 17.38
N ASP A 26 3.51 -2.92 18.69
CA ASP A 26 3.03 -2.07 19.76
C ASP A 26 4.18 -1.21 20.31
N CYS A 27 3.91 0.07 20.52
CA CYS A 27 4.79 0.99 21.23
C CYS A 27 4.16 1.41 22.54
N TYR A 28 4.88 1.14 23.63
CA TYR A 28 4.51 1.54 24.99
C TYR A 28 5.31 2.77 25.40
N VAL A 29 4.63 3.74 26.00
CA VAL A 29 5.23 4.94 26.56
C VAL A 29 4.83 5.04 28.03
N ASP A 30 5.81 5.17 28.91
CA ASP A 30 5.59 5.21 30.35
C ASP A 30 4.72 4.03 30.88
N GLY A 31 4.93 2.85 30.30
CA GLY A 31 4.22 1.61 30.67
C GLY A 31 2.83 1.44 30.06
N VAL A 32 2.37 2.37 29.22
CA VAL A 32 1.05 2.35 28.60
C VAL A 32 1.16 2.16 27.10
N LEU A 33 0.33 1.26 26.52
CA LEU A 33 0.22 1.12 25.07
C LEU A 33 -0.29 2.43 24.45
N LYS A 34 0.55 3.08 23.64
CA LYS A 34 0.24 4.36 23.00
C LYS A 34 0.15 4.29 21.48
N GLY A 35 0.87 3.36 20.87
CA GLY A 35 0.83 3.23 19.41
C GLY A 35 0.82 1.76 18.98
N ARG A 36 -0.02 1.43 18.01
CA ARG A 36 -0.07 0.12 17.36
C ARG A 36 -0.10 0.31 15.85
N ALA A 37 0.72 -0.41 15.14
CA ALA A 37 0.78 -0.37 13.68
C ALA A 37 0.92 -1.77 13.10
N ALA A 38 0.09 -2.06 12.09
CA ALA A 38 0.20 -3.24 11.25
C ALA A 38 0.89 -2.84 9.94
N VAL A 39 1.82 -3.67 9.48
CA VAL A 39 2.61 -3.39 8.28
C VAL A 39 1.83 -3.81 7.03
N PRO A 40 1.57 -2.91 6.08
CA PRO A 40 1.01 -3.28 4.80
C PRO A 40 2.03 -4.02 3.95
N SER A 41 1.56 -4.97 3.14
CA SER A 41 2.37 -5.72 2.18
C SER A 41 1.80 -5.54 0.78
N GLY A 42 2.66 -5.26 -0.20
CA GLY A 42 2.27 -5.13 -1.61
C GLY A 42 2.00 -6.47 -2.28
N ALA A 43 1.21 -6.46 -3.35
CA ALA A 43 0.92 -7.65 -4.14
C ALA A 43 2.06 -7.98 -5.11
N SER A 44 2.74 -6.98 -5.62
CA SER A 44 3.91 -7.09 -6.49
C SER A 44 5.05 -6.21 -5.98
N THR A 45 6.30 -6.56 -6.31
CA THR A 45 7.48 -5.85 -5.86
C THR A 45 8.40 -5.52 -7.03
N GLY A 46 9.06 -4.34 -6.97
CA GLY A 46 10.11 -3.94 -7.89
C GLY A 46 11.50 -4.42 -7.42
N THR A 47 12.46 -4.46 -8.33
CA THR A 47 13.84 -4.91 -8.04
C THR A 47 14.55 -4.02 -7.01
N HIS A 48 14.22 -2.74 -6.96
CA HIS A 48 14.87 -1.75 -6.09
C HIS A 48 14.10 -1.45 -4.81
N GLU A 49 13.03 -2.17 -4.53
CA GLU A 49 12.29 -2.02 -3.27
C GLU A 49 13.11 -2.52 -2.08
N ALA A 50 12.80 -1.94 -0.92
CA ALA A 50 13.26 -2.46 0.36
C ALA A 50 12.69 -3.87 0.59
N VAL A 51 13.47 -4.72 1.24
CA VAL A 51 13.16 -6.14 1.39
C VAL A 51 12.22 -6.40 2.56
N GLU A 52 11.04 -6.96 2.28
CA GLU A 52 10.25 -7.63 3.31
C GLU A 52 10.98 -8.91 3.75
N LEU A 53 11.30 -9.01 5.02
CA LEU A 53 11.93 -10.20 5.55
C LEU A 53 10.88 -11.30 5.74
N ARG A 54 11.06 -12.40 5.02
CA ARG A 54 10.24 -13.60 5.08
C ARG A 54 11.09 -14.80 5.50
N ASP A 55 10.51 -15.68 6.32
CA ASP A 55 11.28 -16.80 6.91
C ASP A 55 11.70 -17.85 5.89
N GLY A 56 11.00 -17.97 4.78
CA GLY A 56 11.20 -19.05 3.83
C GLY A 56 10.67 -20.40 4.39
N GLY A 57 11.23 -21.49 3.89
CA GLY A 57 10.81 -22.84 4.30
C GLY A 57 9.41 -23.21 3.83
N THR A 58 8.73 -24.08 4.58
CA THR A 58 7.42 -24.66 4.21
C THR A 58 6.25 -24.08 4.99
N GLN A 59 6.48 -23.64 6.23
CA GLN A 59 5.43 -23.01 7.04
C GLN A 59 4.96 -21.70 6.40
N TRP A 60 3.68 -21.43 6.44
CA TRP A 60 3.09 -20.24 5.79
C TRP A 60 3.47 -20.10 4.31
N MET A 61 3.68 -21.20 3.62
CA MET A 61 4.16 -21.23 2.22
C MET A 61 5.45 -20.40 2.02
N GLY A 62 6.33 -20.38 3.02
CA GLY A 62 7.56 -19.58 3.02
C GLY A 62 7.38 -18.09 3.35
N LYS A 63 6.15 -17.65 3.63
CA LYS A 63 5.81 -16.23 3.88
C LYS A 63 5.74 -15.86 5.36
N GLY A 64 6.20 -16.71 6.27
CA GLY A 64 6.28 -16.40 7.70
C GLY A 64 7.10 -15.15 7.98
N VAL A 65 6.83 -14.48 9.10
CA VAL A 65 7.50 -13.24 9.52
C VAL A 65 8.13 -13.34 10.90
N GLN A 66 8.44 -14.55 11.35
CA GLN A 66 9.01 -14.75 12.70
C GLN A 66 10.35 -14.06 12.88
N ASP A 67 11.23 -14.12 11.88
CA ASP A 67 12.53 -13.43 11.93
C ASP A 67 12.37 -11.92 12.05
N ALA A 68 11.43 -11.33 11.32
CA ALA A 68 11.12 -9.90 11.43
C ALA A 68 10.53 -9.56 12.81
N VAL A 69 9.65 -10.39 13.34
CA VAL A 69 9.09 -10.24 14.71
C VAL A 69 10.22 -10.31 15.76
N ASP A 70 11.12 -11.27 15.64
CA ASP A 70 12.26 -11.42 16.55
C ASP A 70 13.22 -10.22 16.46
N ASN A 71 13.42 -9.66 15.26
CA ASN A 71 14.22 -8.45 15.08
C ASN A 71 13.60 -7.22 15.76
N VAL A 72 12.26 -7.11 15.76
CA VAL A 72 11.59 -6.04 16.52
C VAL A 72 11.71 -6.27 18.02
N ASN A 73 11.44 -7.49 18.49
CA ASN A 73 11.44 -7.83 19.93
C ASN A 73 12.85 -7.90 20.55
N GLY A 74 13.89 -7.96 19.73
CA GLY A 74 15.29 -7.97 20.13
C GLY A 74 15.99 -6.63 19.85
N PRO A 75 16.80 -6.55 18.78
CA PRO A 75 17.67 -5.40 18.54
C PRO A 75 16.93 -4.08 18.35
N ILE A 76 15.78 -4.05 17.70
CA ILE A 76 14.99 -2.81 17.52
C ILE A 76 14.45 -2.34 18.87
N ARG A 77 13.86 -3.23 19.66
CA ARG A 77 13.38 -2.92 20.99
C ARG A 77 14.48 -2.32 21.88
N GLU A 78 15.63 -2.96 21.92
CA GLU A 78 16.78 -2.49 22.72
C GLU A 78 17.23 -1.09 22.29
N ALA A 79 17.25 -0.81 20.99
CA ALA A 79 17.66 0.49 20.47
C ALA A 79 16.65 1.61 20.73
N LEU A 80 15.35 1.31 20.78
CA LEU A 80 14.30 2.32 20.91
C LEU A 80 13.88 2.63 22.37
N ILE A 81 14.08 1.71 23.30
CA ILE A 81 13.76 1.95 24.71
C ILE A 81 14.51 3.19 25.22
N GLY A 82 13.77 4.09 25.85
CA GLY A 82 14.28 5.35 26.40
C GLY A 82 14.24 6.54 25.42
N MET A 83 14.01 6.32 24.14
CA MET A 83 13.83 7.41 23.18
C MET A 83 12.46 8.07 23.34
N ASN A 84 12.37 9.35 22.96
CA ASN A 84 11.09 10.03 22.86
C ASN A 84 10.39 9.62 21.55
N PRO A 85 9.16 9.09 21.59
CA PRO A 85 8.45 8.65 20.37
C PRO A 85 8.18 9.79 19.37
N SER A 86 8.24 11.06 19.80
CA SER A 86 8.06 12.21 18.91
C SER A 86 9.28 12.54 18.05
N GLU A 87 10.44 11.96 18.38
CA GLU A 87 11.69 12.17 17.63
C GLU A 87 11.77 11.26 16.41
N GLN A 88 10.80 11.39 15.50
CA GLN A 88 10.63 10.46 14.35
C GLN A 88 11.88 10.34 13.48
N GLU A 89 12.51 11.45 13.12
CA GLU A 89 13.71 11.43 12.28
C GLU A 89 14.87 10.69 12.93
N SER A 90 15.04 10.88 14.24
CA SER A 90 16.08 10.19 15.03
C SER A 90 15.79 8.70 15.12
N ILE A 91 14.53 8.32 15.33
CA ILE A 91 14.09 6.92 15.37
C ILE A 91 14.35 6.26 14.01
N ASP A 92 13.89 6.86 12.93
CA ASP A 92 14.05 6.29 11.59
C ASP A 92 15.52 6.17 11.18
N SER A 93 16.32 7.20 11.46
CA SER A 93 17.76 7.18 11.20
C SER A 93 18.49 6.08 12.00
N LEU A 94 18.08 5.88 13.25
CA LEU A 94 18.63 4.82 14.10
C LEU A 94 18.28 3.43 13.55
N LEU A 95 17.05 3.22 13.13
CA LEU A 95 16.60 1.93 12.56
C LEU A 95 17.34 1.60 11.25
N ILE A 96 17.49 2.59 10.37
CA ILE A 96 18.26 2.44 9.12
C ILE A 96 19.71 2.09 9.41
N LYS A 97 20.33 2.77 10.37
CA LYS A 97 21.71 2.52 10.77
C LYS A 97 21.88 1.14 11.43
N LEU A 98 20.90 0.72 12.23
CA LEU A 98 20.90 -0.57 12.90
C LEU A 98 20.83 -1.73 11.91
N ASP A 99 20.03 -1.58 10.85
CA ASP A 99 19.96 -2.52 9.74
C ASP A 99 21.30 -2.59 8.97
N GLY A 100 21.85 -1.45 8.61
CA GLY A 100 23.16 -1.30 7.98
C GLY A 100 23.23 -1.77 6.53
N SER A 101 22.14 -2.30 5.94
CA SER A 101 22.09 -2.70 4.53
C SER A 101 21.41 -1.62 3.68
N GLU A 102 21.70 -1.61 2.38
CA GLU A 102 21.13 -0.64 1.44
C GLU A 102 19.60 -0.77 1.28
N ASN A 103 19.12 -2.01 1.30
CA ASN A 103 17.72 -2.36 1.02
C ASN A 103 16.92 -2.78 2.26
N LYS A 104 17.43 -2.50 3.47
CA LYS A 104 16.80 -2.90 4.75
C LYS A 104 16.59 -4.41 4.91
N GLY A 105 17.44 -5.20 4.25
CA GLY A 105 17.31 -6.66 4.22
C GLY A 105 17.82 -7.38 5.47
N SER A 106 18.63 -6.74 6.32
CA SER A 106 19.17 -7.37 7.53
C SER A 106 18.12 -7.51 8.63
N LEU A 107 17.41 -6.45 8.95
CA LEU A 107 16.30 -6.47 9.92
C LEU A 107 14.95 -6.75 9.26
N GLY A 108 14.80 -6.37 8.01
CA GLY A 108 13.58 -6.39 7.26
C GLY A 108 12.88 -5.04 7.22
N ALA A 109 12.46 -4.61 6.02
CA ALA A 109 11.69 -3.38 5.86
C ALA A 109 10.36 -3.44 6.64
N ASN A 110 9.73 -4.60 6.74
CA ASN A 110 8.53 -4.82 7.53
C ASN A 110 8.79 -4.61 9.03
N ALA A 111 9.88 -5.11 9.59
CA ALA A 111 10.25 -4.88 10.98
C ALA A 111 10.51 -3.38 11.25
N ILE A 112 11.27 -2.73 10.40
CA ILE A 112 11.62 -1.31 10.51
C ILE A 112 10.37 -0.44 10.39
N LEU A 113 9.54 -0.66 9.37
CA LEU A 113 8.32 0.11 9.15
C LEU A 113 7.33 -0.05 10.29
N GLY A 114 7.15 -1.26 10.80
CA GLY A 114 6.26 -1.53 11.93
C GLY A 114 6.66 -0.75 13.18
N ALA A 115 7.94 -0.75 13.52
CA ALA A 115 8.46 0.00 14.66
C ALA A 115 8.34 1.52 14.45
N SER A 116 8.71 2.02 13.28
CA SER A 116 8.59 3.44 12.90
C SER A 116 7.17 3.96 13.03
N LEU A 117 6.20 3.25 12.42
CA LEU A 117 4.78 3.61 12.47
C LEU A 117 4.17 3.49 13.87
N ALA A 118 4.56 2.49 14.65
CA ALA A 118 4.10 2.36 16.03
C ALA A 118 4.55 3.54 16.90
N CYS A 119 5.79 4.00 16.74
CA CYS A 119 6.30 5.20 17.40
C CYS A 119 5.57 6.47 16.94
N LEU A 120 5.34 6.62 15.64
CA LEU A 120 4.58 7.74 15.09
C LEU A 120 3.18 7.82 15.70
N ARG A 121 2.48 6.69 15.77
CA ARG A 121 1.16 6.62 16.39
C ARG A 121 1.20 6.90 17.88
N ALA A 122 2.25 6.45 18.56
CA ALA A 122 2.43 6.71 20.00
C ALA A 122 2.67 8.20 20.31
N SER A 123 3.23 8.95 19.37
CA SER A 123 3.46 10.40 19.50
C SER A 123 2.25 11.24 19.11
N SER A 124 1.26 10.66 18.42
CA SER A 124 0.02 11.33 18.03
C SER A 124 -1.07 11.15 19.09
N ASP A 125 -1.92 12.14 19.27
CA ASP A 125 -3.08 12.06 20.20
C ASP A 125 -4.30 11.41 19.52
N GLY A 126 -4.09 10.34 18.73
CA GLY A 126 -5.15 9.60 18.05
C GLY A 126 -5.50 10.11 16.65
N GLU A 127 -5.22 11.37 16.33
CA GLU A 127 -5.46 11.96 15.03
C GLU A 127 -4.15 12.10 14.23
N LEU A 128 -3.69 10.98 13.67
CA LEU A 128 -2.41 10.88 12.96
C LEU A 128 -2.27 11.92 11.84
N TRP A 129 -3.32 12.16 11.08
CA TRP A 129 -3.34 13.15 10.00
C TRP A 129 -3.06 14.58 10.48
N LYS A 130 -3.55 14.98 11.65
CA LYS A 130 -3.21 16.25 12.28
C LYS A 130 -1.73 16.31 12.70
N HIS A 131 -1.25 15.20 13.25
CA HIS A 131 0.12 15.11 13.76
C HIS A 131 1.16 15.28 12.65
N ILE A 132 0.91 14.70 11.45
CA ILE A 132 1.81 14.78 10.30
C ILE A 132 1.56 15.99 9.39
N CYS A 133 0.47 16.73 9.59
CA CYS A 133 0.18 17.91 8.80
C CYS A 133 1.08 19.09 9.19
N HIS A 134 1.72 19.70 8.20
CA HIS A 134 2.55 20.90 8.38
C HIS A 134 1.83 22.10 7.79
N GLY A 135 0.90 22.71 8.52
CA GLY A 135 0.18 23.90 8.08
C GLY A 135 -1.24 23.96 8.59
N ASP A 136 -1.89 25.11 8.37
CA ASP A 136 -3.26 25.37 8.85
C ASP A 136 -4.34 24.91 7.86
N GLU A 137 -3.96 24.75 6.59
CA GLU A 137 -4.90 24.30 5.55
C GLU A 137 -4.79 22.80 5.30
N ILE A 138 -5.87 22.09 5.55
CA ILE A 138 -6.00 20.66 5.33
C ILE A 138 -7.08 20.44 4.27
N SER A 139 -6.74 19.69 3.23
CA SER A 139 -7.68 19.29 2.19
C SER A 139 -7.70 17.77 2.03
N LEU A 140 -8.87 17.24 1.69
CA LEU A 140 -8.96 15.85 1.25
C LEU A 140 -8.38 15.70 -0.15
N PRO A 141 -7.63 14.62 -0.44
CA PRO A 141 -7.13 14.37 -1.78
C PRO A 141 -8.24 14.02 -2.76
N VAL A 142 -7.98 14.21 -4.04
CA VAL A 142 -8.80 13.58 -5.07
C VAL A 142 -8.54 12.06 -5.01
N PRO A 143 -9.57 11.22 -4.92
CA PRO A 143 -9.37 9.78 -4.89
C PRO A 143 -8.87 9.26 -6.24
N MET A 144 -7.96 8.30 -6.20
CA MET A 144 -7.51 7.55 -7.36
C MET A 144 -7.86 6.07 -7.11
N MET A 145 -8.69 5.50 -7.97
CA MET A 145 -9.30 4.19 -7.74
C MET A 145 -8.95 3.21 -8.85
N ASN A 146 -8.29 2.11 -8.51
CA ASN A 146 -8.07 1.00 -9.43
C ASN A 146 -9.37 0.23 -9.66
N ILE A 147 -9.85 0.18 -10.90
CA ILE A 147 -11.10 -0.50 -11.27
C ILE A 147 -10.93 -1.61 -12.30
N LEU A 148 -9.80 -1.64 -13.01
CA LEU A 148 -9.51 -2.65 -14.03
C LEU A 148 -8.03 -3.04 -13.95
N ASN A 149 -7.77 -4.33 -13.93
CA ASN A 149 -6.42 -4.89 -13.81
C ASN A 149 -5.97 -5.57 -15.10
N GLY A 150 -4.68 -5.47 -15.36
CA GLY A 150 -3.95 -6.23 -16.37
C GLY A 150 -2.59 -6.66 -15.82
N GLY A 151 -1.63 -6.96 -16.67
CA GLY A 151 -0.27 -7.31 -16.29
C GLY A 151 -0.21 -8.42 -15.23
N ALA A 152 0.61 -8.22 -14.21
CA ALA A 152 0.79 -9.17 -13.10
C ALA A 152 -0.46 -9.33 -12.20
N HIS A 153 -1.44 -8.42 -12.28
CA HIS A 153 -2.67 -8.44 -11.47
C HIS A 153 -3.84 -9.15 -12.14
N ALA A 154 -3.66 -9.69 -13.36
CA ALA A 154 -4.69 -10.41 -14.11
C ALA A 154 -4.06 -11.50 -15.00
N GLU A 155 -4.85 -12.54 -15.29
CA GLU A 155 -4.48 -13.52 -16.32
C GLU A 155 -4.86 -13.00 -17.71
N SER A 156 -4.11 -12.03 -18.22
CA SER A 156 -4.37 -11.39 -19.52
C SER A 156 -3.07 -11.11 -20.29
N ASN A 157 -3.19 -10.78 -21.57
CA ASN A 157 -2.07 -10.35 -22.42
C ASN A 157 -1.83 -8.82 -22.37
N VAL A 158 -2.43 -8.13 -21.42
CA VAL A 158 -2.31 -6.68 -21.23
C VAL A 158 -1.11 -6.39 -20.31
N ASP A 159 -0.20 -5.53 -20.76
CA ASP A 159 1.00 -5.16 -20.01
C ASP A 159 0.72 -4.12 -18.91
N VAL A 160 -0.21 -3.21 -19.14
CA VAL A 160 -0.61 -2.20 -18.15
C VAL A 160 -1.27 -2.89 -16.96
N GLN A 161 -0.69 -2.70 -15.76
CA GLN A 161 -1.07 -3.42 -14.56
C GLN A 161 -2.37 -2.92 -13.95
N GLU A 162 -2.57 -1.60 -13.92
CA GLU A 162 -3.76 -0.97 -13.36
C GLU A 162 -4.31 0.13 -14.25
N PHE A 163 -5.63 0.14 -14.43
CA PHE A 163 -6.37 1.22 -15.04
C PHE A 163 -7.23 1.86 -13.95
N MET A 164 -6.92 3.11 -13.64
CA MET A 164 -7.51 3.84 -12.52
C MET A 164 -8.38 4.99 -13.00
N VAL A 165 -9.40 5.33 -12.24
CA VAL A 165 -10.18 6.54 -12.42
C VAL A 165 -9.84 7.59 -11.38
N VAL A 166 -9.73 8.84 -11.81
CA VAL A 166 -9.42 10.02 -11.00
C VAL A 166 -10.52 11.05 -11.20
N PRO A 167 -11.54 11.07 -10.33
CA PRO A 167 -12.67 12.00 -10.43
C PRO A 167 -12.31 13.37 -9.84
N HIS A 168 -11.63 14.20 -10.61
CA HIS A 168 -11.09 15.49 -10.19
C HIS A 168 -12.04 16.68 -10.40
N GLY A 169 -13.11 16.52 -11.18
CA GLY A 169 -14.04 17.59 -11.55
C GLY A 169 -15.18 17.81 -10.57
N PHE A 170 -15.01 17.53 -9.27
CA PHE A 170 -16.04 17.58 -8.25
C PHE A 170 -15.68 18.51 -7.10
N GLN A 171 -16.71 19.08 -6.43
CA GLN A 171 -16.53 20.03 -5.34
C GLN A 171 -16.19 19.39 -4.00
N SER A 172 -16.50 18.09 -3.83
CA SER A 172 -16.25 17.36 -2.58
C SER A 172 -15.68 15.97 -2.83
N PHE A 173 -15.01 15.44 -1.81
CA PHE A 173 -14.56 14.04 -1.82
C PHE A 173 -15.72 13.06 -1.97
N SER A 174 -16.85 13.32 -1.31
CA SER A 174 -18.04 12.47 -1.38
C SER A 174 -18.62 12.38 -2.79
N GLU A 175 -18.65 13.48 -3.53
CA GLU A 175 -19.10 13.48 -4.94
C GLU A 175 -18.10 12.75 -5.84
N ALA A 176 -16.80 12.96 -5.63
CA ALA A 176 -15.75 12.25 -6.36
C ALA A 176 -15.80 10.74 -6.10
N LEU A 177 -15.96 10.32 -4.84
CA LEU A 177 -16.11 8.91 -4.47
C LEU A 177 -17.36 8.29 -5.10
N ARG A 178 -18.50 8.99 -5.06
CA ARG A 178 -19.74 8.57 -5.71
C ARG A 178 -19.53 8.34 -7.20
N ALA A 179 -18.90 9.27 -7.89
CA ALA A 179 -18.59 9.12 -9.31
C ALA A 179 -17.76 7.87 -9.59
N GLY A 180 -16.72 7.63 -8.80
CA GLY A 180 -15.89 6.42 -8.91
C GLY A 180 -16.67 5.13 -8.72
N VAL A 181 -17.56 5.07 -7.73
CA VAL A 181 -18.42 3.91 -7.47
C VAL A 181 -19.40 3.68 -8.61
N GLU A 182 -20.05 4.72 -9.12
CA GLU A 182 -20.96 4.61 -10.26
C GLU A 182 -20.24 4.13 -11.53
N ILE A 183 -19.03 4.62 -11.78
CA ILE A 183 -18.19 4.17 -12.90
C ILE A 183 -17.80 2.69 -12.72
N TYR A 184 -17.42 2.28 -11.52
CA TYR A 184 -17.11 0.89 -11.21
C TYR A 184 -18.29 -0.05 -11.54
N HIS A 185 -19.50 0.29 -11.14
CA HIS A 185 -20.70 -0.49 -11.45
C HIS A 185 -21.06 -0.45 -12.94
N SER A 186 -20.84 0.67 -13.61
CA SER A 186 -20.99 0.80 -15.06
C SER A 186 -20.03 -0.15 -15.79
N LEU A 187 -18.76 -0.18 -15.38
CA LEU A 187 -17.75 -1.10 -15.91
C LEU A 187 -18.17 -2.56 -15.71
N LYS A 188 -18.66 -2.90 -14.53
CA LYS A 188 -19.17 -4.26 -14.24
C LYS A 188 -20.25 -4.67 -15.22
N THR A 189 -21.21 -3.80 -15.50
CA THR A 189 -22.30 -4.05 -16.45
C THR A 189 -21.78 -4.24 -17.86
N ASN A 190 -20.87 -3.38 -18.30
CA ASN A 190 -20.27 -3.47 -19.64
C ASN A 190 -19.48 -4.77 -19.82
N LEU A 191 -18.65 -5.13 -18.83
CA LEU A 191 -17.90 -6.39 -18.84
C LEU A 191 -18.81 -7.61 -18.92
N LYS A 192 -19.92 -7.59 -18.18
CA LYS A 192 -20.91 -8.66 -18.22
C LYS A 192 -21.57 -8.79 -19.59
N GLN A 193 -21.94 -7.67 -20.22
CA GLN A 193 -22.55 -7.64 -21.54
C GLN A 193 -21.58 -8.14 -22.63
N GLU A 194 -20.30 -7.85 -22.51
CA GLU A 194 -19.27 -8.32 -23.44
C GLU A 194 -18.76 -9.75 -23.14
N GLY A 195 -19.27 -10.40 -22.09
CA GLY A 195 -18.83 -11.73 -21.70
C GLY A 195 -17.43 -11.76 -21.06
N LEU A 196 -16.94 -10.62 -20.58
CA LEU A 196 -15.60 -10.44 -20.01
C LEU A 196 -15.61 -10.39 -18.48
N LEU A 197 -16.75 -10.47 -17.81
CA LEU A 197 -16.81 -10.41 -16.35
C LEU A 197 -16.19 -11.66 -15.75
N GLY A 198 -15.04 -11.47 -15.09
CA GLY A 198 -14.30 -12.48 -14.34
C GLY A 198 -14.24 -12.14 -12.86
N GLY A 199 -13.15 -12.56 -12.21
CA GLY A 199 -12.87 -12.26 -10.81
C GLY A 199 -12.47 -10.80 -10.54
N VAL A 200 -12.17 -10.52 -9.27
CA VAL A 200 -11.62 -9.27 -8.80
C VAL A 200 -10.15 -9.49 -8.49
N GLY A 201 -9.28 -8.54 -8.84
CA GLY A 201 -7.85 -8.59 -8.54
C GLY A 201 -7.54 -8.46 -7.04
N ASP A 202 -6.31 -8.79 -6.65
CA ASP A 202 -5.84 -8.75 -5.25
C ASP A 202 -5.94 -7.36 -4.61
N GLU A 203 -5.85 -6.32 -5.41
CA GLU A 203 -5.95 -4.91 -4.98
C GLU A 203 -7.30 -4.27 -5.32
N GLY A 204 -8.33 -5.08 -5.54
CA GLY A 204 -9.63 -4.64 -6.03
C GLY A 204 -9.63 -4.40 -7.54
N GLY A 205 -10.79 -4.03 -8.10
CA GLY A 205 -10.97 -3.89 -9.54
C GLY A 205 -11.16 -5.22 -10.26
N PHE A 206 -11.77 -5.16 -11.45
CA PHE A 206 -12.01 -6.34 -12.27
C PHE A 206 -10.72 -6.81 -12.95
N ALA A 207 -10.60 -8.10 -13.19
CA ALA A 207 -9.46 -8.72 -13.84
C ALA A 207 -9.90 -9.56 -15.06
N PRO A 208 -10.45 -8.93 -16.11
CA PRO A 208 -10.88 -9.64 -17.33
C PRO A 208 -9.67 -10.11 -18.13
N ASN A 209 -9.87 -11.15 -18.93
CA ASN A 209 -8.87 -11.57 -19.90
C ASN A 209 -8.97 -10.69 -21.16
N LEU A 210 -8.15 -9.64 -21.20
CA LEU A 210 -8.05 -8.70 -22.31
C LEU A 210 -6.88 -9.08 -23.22
N SER A 211 -7.00 -8.76 -24.50
CA SER A 211 -5.99 -9.08 -25.51
C SER A 211 -5.00 -7.93 -25.75
N ARG A 212 -5.38 -6.68 -25.49
CA ARG A 212 -4.61 -5.48 -25.78
C ARG A 212 -4.81 -4.38 -24.74
N ASN A 213 -3.79 -3.53 -24.57
CA ASN A 213 -3.84 -2.38 -23.65
C ASN A 213 -4.94 -1.38 -23.99
N GLU A 214 -5.16 -1.11 -25.29
CA GLU A 214 -6.20 -0.20 -25.75
C GLU A 214 -7.61 -0.66 -25.40
N GLU A 215 -7.83 -1.96 -25.30
CA GLU A 215 -9.13 -2.50 -24.89
C GLU A 215 -9.45 -2.12 -23.43
N GLY A 216 -8.47 -2.16 -22.54
CA GLY A 216 -8.62 -1.68 -21.17
C GLY A 216 -8.99 -0.19 -21.11
N LEU A 217 -8.29 0.64 -21.89
CA LEU A 217 -8.58 2.07 -21.98
C LEU A 217 -10.00 2.33 -22.53
N ARG A 218 -10.40 1.61 -23.58
CA ARG A 218 -11.76 1.70 -24.15
C ARG A 218 -12.83 1.38 -23.11
N LEU A 219 -12.68 0.26 -22.42
CA LEU A 219 -13.64 -0.19 -21.41
C LEU A 219 -13.82 0.82 -20.28
N VAL A 220 -12.72 1.35 -19.76
CA VAL A 220 -12.79 2.35 -18.68
C VAL A 220 -13.39 3.66 -19.19
N ARG A 221 -12.99 4.14 -20.36
CA ARG A 221 -13.56 5.34 -20.96
C ARG A 221 -15.07 5.22 -21.17
N GLU A 222 -15.52 4.11 -21.77
CA GLU A 222 -16.95 3.85 -21.99
C GLU A 222 -17.71 3.77 -20.66
N ALA A 223 -17.12 3.17 -19.62
CA ALA A 223 -17.72 3.12 -18.30
C ALA A 223 -17.93 4.53 -17.70
N ILE A 224 -16.98 5.44 -17.87
CA ILE A 224 -17.10 6.84 -17.47
C ILE A 224 -18.27 7.51 -18.21
N GLU A 225 -18.36 7.34 -19.54
CA GLU A 225 -19.41 7.92 -20.38
C GLU A 225 -20.79 7.36 -20.03
N VAL A 226 -20.93 6.05 -19.88
CA VAL A 226 -22.20 5.39 -19.51
C VAL A 226 -22.65 5.79 -18.10
N ALA A 227 -21.74 6.02 -17.18
CA ALA A 227 -22.08 6.54 -15.85
C ALA A 227 -22.54 8.01 -15.88
N GLY A 228 -22.44 8.70 -17.03
CA GLY A 228 -22.90 10.07 -17.22
C GLY A 228 -21.85 11.15 -16.94
N TYR A 229 -20.58 10.77 -16.89
CA TYR A 229 -19.48 11.70 -16.65
C TYR A 229 -18.66 11.97 -17.91
N ALA A 230 -17.99 13.12 -17.96
CA ALA A 230 -17.19 13.56 -19.08
C ALA A 230 -15.72 13.13 -18.92
N PRO A 231 -15.21 12.17 -19.75
CA PRO A 231 -13.81 11.76 -19.71
C PRO A 231 -12.86 12.95 -19.95
N GLY A 232 -11.82 13.06 -19.12
CA GLY A 232 -10.82 14.10 -19.20
C GLY A 232 -11.23 15.46 -18.60
N LYS A 233 -12.53 15.72 -18.43
CA LYS A 233 -13.04 16.96 -17.81
C LYS A 233 -13.46 16.77 -16.37
N GLU A 234 -14.21 15.73 -16.09
CA GLU A 234 -14.68 15.39 -14.74
C GLU A 234 -13.90 14.23 -14.16
N VAL A 235 -13.58 13.22 -14.98
CA VAL A 235 -12.87 12.02 -14.59
C VAL A 235 -11.76 11.72 -15.59
N SER A 236 -10.54 11.63 -15.09
CA SER A 236 -9.37 11.20 -15.87
C SER A 236 -9.05 9.74 -15.63
N ILE A 237 -8.33 9.14 -16.57
CA ILE A 237 -7.78 7.78 -16.44
C ILE A 237 -6.31 7.91 -16.06
N ALA A 238 -5.89 7.16 -15.04
CA ALA A 238 -4.49 6.98 -14.68
C ALA A 238 -4.08 5.52 -14.86
N LEU A 239 -2.80 5.29 -15.13
CA LEU A 239 -2.24 3.98 -15.40
C LEU A 239 -1.10 3.68 -14.44
N ASP A 240 -1.03 2.45 -13.95
CA ASP A 240 0.17 1.86 -13.40
C ASP A 240 0.71 0.86 -14.42
N VAL A 241 1.91 1.13 -14.91
CA VAL A 241 2.51 0.37 -16.01
C VAL A 241 3.35 -0.80 -15.53
N ALA A 242 3.91 -0.73 -14.31
CA ALA A 242 4.78 -1.75 -13.71
C ALA A 242 5.88 -2.21 -14.70
N ALA A 243 6.63 -1.27 -15.21
CA ALA A 243 7.54 -1.44 -16.36
C ALA A 243 8.57 -2.56 -16.20
N GLN A 244 8.93 -2.94 -14.96
CA GLN A 244 9.85 -4.03 -14.70
C GLN A 244 9.34 -5.39 -15.21
N GLU A 245 8.03 -5.60 -15.25
CA GLU A 245 7.40 -6.85 -15.67
C GLU A 245 7.65 -7.16 -17.16
N PHE A 246 7.90 -6.14 -17.99
CA PHE A 246 8.17 -6.30 -19.42
C PHE A 246 9.56 -5.77 -19.85
N PHE A 247 10.49 -5.65 -18.89
CA PHE A 247 11.88 -5.32 -19.15
C PHE A 247 12.69 -6.61 -19.35
N ASP A 248 13.36 -6.75 -20.50
CA ASP A 248 14.14 -7.95 -20.87
C ASP A 248 15.61 -7.90 -20.45
N GLY A 249 16.02 -6.84 -19.73
CA GLY A 249 17.40 -6.56 -19.35
C GLY A 249 18.10 -5.52 -20.24
N SER A 250 17.48 -5.12 -21.34
CA SER A 250 18.00 -4.12 -22.28
C SER A 250 16.90 -3.18 -22.78
N ASN A 251 15.72 -3.69 -23.03
CA ASN A 251 14.59 -2.95 -23.60
C ASN A 251 13.30 -3.23 -22.82
N TYR A 252 12.35 -2.32 -22.97
CA TYR A 252 10.97 -2.51 -22.54
C TYR A 252 10.16 -2.98 -23.73
N LEU A 253 9.54 -4.18 -23.62
CA LEU A 253 8.72 -4.81 -24.65
C LEU A 253 7.25 -4.71 -24.23
N ILE A 254 6.53 -3.74 -24.78
CA ILE A 254 5.11 -3.52 -24.53
C ILE A 254 4.34 -3.68 -25.85
N ASP A 255 3.22 -4.39 -25.81
CA ASP A 255 2.33 -4.59 -26.95
C ASP A 255 1.34 -3.43 -27.16
#